data_b8dd52a7e162817c66112c2ebdb6f007
#
_entry.id   b8dd52a7e162817c66112c2ebdb6f007
#
_cell.length_a   1.000
_cell.length_b   1.000
_cell.length_c   1.000
_cell.angle_alpha   90.00
_cell.angle_beta   90.00
_cell.angle_gamma   90.00
#
_symmetry.space_group_name_H-M   'P 1'
#
loop_
_entity.id
_entity.type
_entity.pdbx_description
1 polymer ?
#
loop_
_entity_poly.entity_id
_entity_poly.type
_entity_poly.pdbx_seq_one_letter_code
_entity_poly.pdbx_strand_id
1 'polypeptide(L)'
;MGMSLNSGGHITHGLKISMSGKWFNAISYDVDKKSELIDYDNVEKLALEHKPKLIIAGGSAYSRVIDFKRFREIADKVGAYLMVDMAHFSGLVAGKGYPNPCDYAHVVTSTTHKVFRLSLIHI
;
A
#
# COMPACT_ATOMS: atom_id res chain seq x y z
N MET A 1 6.74 -5.65 -3.13
CA MET A 1 5.41 -6.29 -3.26
C MET A 1 4.36 -5.22 -3.01
N GLY A 2 3.27 -5.16 -3.80
CA GLY A 2 2.22 -4.15 -3.66
C GLY A 2 0.88 -4.66 -4.17
N MET A 3 -0.21 -3.92 -3.88
CA MET A 3 -1.55 -4.27 -4.37
C MET A 3 -1.60 -4.14 -5.90
N SER A 4 -2.21 -5.12 -6.57
CA SER A 4 -2.39 -5.08 -8.01
C SER A 4 -3.32 -3.93 -8.44
N LEU A 5 -3.15 -3.45 -9.67
CA LEU A 5 -4.02 -2.42 -10.22
C LEU A 5 -5.49 -2.89 -10.28
N ASN A 6 -5.71 -4.17 -10.59
CA ASN A 6 -7.06 -4.75 -10.67
C ASN A 6 -7.79 -4.78 -9.32
N SER A 7 -7.05 -4.80 -8.22
CA SER A 7 -7.58 -4.78 -6.86
C SER A 7 -7.65 -3.37 -6.25
N GLY A 8 -7.33 -2.34 -7.02
CA GLY A 8 -7.35 -0.95 -6.58
C GLY A 8 -5.99 -0.37 -6.20
N GLY A 9 -4.90 -1.05 -6.50
CA GLY A 9 -3.54 -0.55 -6.32
C GLY A 9 -3.20 0.63 -7.23
N HIS A 10 -2.06 1.28 -6.98
CA HIS A 10 -1.57 2.37 -7.83
C HIS A 10 -0.55 1.84 -8.85
N ILE A 11 -0.47 2.49 -10.00
CA ILE A 11 0.47 2.10 -11.08
C ILE A 11 1.93 2.07 -10.62
N THR A 12 2.32 2.94 -9.68
CA THR A 12 3.68 2.99 -9.13
C THR A 12 3.98 1.87 -8.13
N HIS A 13 3.00 1.05 -7.75
CA HIS A 13 3.19 -0.07 -6.83
C HIS A 13 3.66 -1.35 -7.55
N GLY A 14 4.21 -1.25 -8.74
CA GLY A 14 4.85 -2.37 -9.44
C GLY A 14 4.14 -2.80 -10.72
N LEU A 15 3.28 -1.96 -11.30
CA LEU A 15 2.71 -2.24 -12.62
C LEU A 15 3.84 -2.37 -13.67
N LYS A 16 3.84 -3.42 -14.46
CA LYS A 16 4.93 -3.78 -15.39
C LYS A 16 5.36 -2.67 -16.36
N ILE A 17 4.44 -1.77 -16.74
CA ILE A 17 4.74 -0.66 -17.65
C ILE A 17 5.30 0.57 -16.91
N SER A 18 5.14 0.65 -15.58
CA SER A 18 5.68 1.72 -14.77
C SER A 18 7.18 1.54 -14.49
N MET A 19 7.84 2.60 -14.06
CA MET A 19 9.25 2.56 -13.67
C MET A 19 9.51 1.49 -12.59
N SER A 20 8.64 1.41 -11.58
CA SER A 20 8.78 0.43 -10.50
C SER A 20 8.64 -1.01 -10.98
N GLY A 21 7.77 -1.27 -11.96
CA GLY A 21 7.61 -2.60 -12.54
C GLY A 21 8.72 -2.97 -13.53
N LYS A 22 9.41 -1.97 -14.12
CA LYS A 22 10.54 -2.20 -15.04
C LYS A 22 11.86 -2.39 -14.31
N TRP A 23 12.08 -1.65 -13.22
CA TRP A 23 13.36 -1.63 -12.51
C TRP A 23 13.45 -2.66 -11.38
N PHE A 24 12.31 -3.09 -10.83
CA PHE A 24 12.27 -4.01 -9.71
C PHE A 24 11.53 -5.29 -10.06
N ASN A 25 11.86 -6.38 -9.37
CA ASN A 25 11.06 -7.60 -9.40
C ASN A 25 9.78 -7.38 -8.57
N ALA A 26 8.75 -6.88 -9.25
CA ALA A 26 7.49 -6.51 -8.62
C ALA A 26 6.56 -7.72 -8.50
N ILE A 27 6.13 -8.02 -7.28
CA ILE A 27 5.14 -9.03 -6.94
C ILE A 27 3.86 -8.32 -6.53
N SER A 28 2.72 -8.76 -7.05
CA SER A 28 1.43 -8.20 -6.69
C SER A 28 0.65 -9.12 -5.78
N TYR A 29 -0.08 -8.53 -4.82
CA TYR A 29 -1.14 -9.20 -4.09
C TYR A 29 -2.50 -8.63 -4.49
N ASP A 30 -3.53 -9.44 -4.33
CA ASP A 30 -4.89 -9.12 -4.71
C ASP A 30 -5.85 -9.15 -3.51
N VAL A 31 -7.08 -8.69 -3.72
CA VAL A 31 -8.20 -8.94 -2.82
C VAL A 31 -8.79 -10.33 -3.07
N ASP A 32 -9.40 -10.93 -2.08
CA ASP A 32 -10.20 -12.12 -2.26
C ASP A 32 -11.43 -11.82 -3.12
N LYS A 33 -11.71 -12.68 -4.10
CA LYS A 33 -12.75 -12.45 -5.11
C LYS A 33 -14.17 -12.49 -4.56
N LYS A 34 -14.40 -13.10 -3.39
CA LYS A 34 -15.73 -13.23 -2.81
C LYS A 34 -16.01 -12.13 -1.80
N SER A 35 -15.05 -11.86 -0.92
CA SER A 35 -15.18 -10.86 0.15
C SER A 35 -14.81 -9.45 -0.33
N GLU A 36 -14.05 -9.35 -1.40
CA GLU A 36 -13.45 -8.10 -1.90
C GLU A 36 -12.54 -7.41 -0.86
N LEU A 37 -12.06 -8.18 0.12
CA LEU A 37 -11.13 -7.73 1.14
C LEU A 37 -9.72 -8.20 0.83
N ILE A 38 -8.71 -7.48 1.36
CA ILE A 38 -7.32 -7.92 1.31
C ILE A 38 -7.22 -9.26 2.05
N ASP A 39 -6.75 -10.28 1.34
CA ASP A 39 -6.45 -11.60 1.92
C ASP A 39 -5.06 -11.56 2.54
N TYR A 40 -4.99 -11.22 3.83
CA TYR A 40 -3.73 -11.10 4.56
C TYR A 40 -2.96 -12.41 4.66
N ASP A 41 -3.63 -13.55 4.67
CA ASP A 41 -2.97 -14.86 4.71
C ASP A 41 -2.29 -15.15 3.36
N ASN A 42 -2.94 -14.79 2.26
CA ASN A 42 -2.31 -14.86 0.95
C ASN A 42 -1.16 -13.84 0.81
N VAL A 43 -1.30 -12.62 1.34
CA VAL A 43 -0.20 -11.64 1.39
C VAL A 43 1.00 -12.21 2.16
N GLU A 44 0.77 -12.84 3.31
CA GLU A 44 1.82 -13.47 4.10
C GLU A 44 2.49 -14.62 3.34
N LYS A 45 1.70 -15.49 2.71
CA LYS A 45 2.20 -16.58 1.87
C LYS A 45 3.11 -16.08 0.76
N LEU A 46 2.67 -15.07 0.01
CA LEU A 46 3.47 -14.45 -1.05
C LEU A 46 4.74 -13.79 -0.51
N ALA A 47 4.67 -13.16 0.65
CA ALA A 47 5.83 -12.55 1.30
C ALA A 47 6.87 -13.61 1.72
N LEU A 48 6.43 -14.74 2.28
CA LEU A 48 7.32 -15.84 2.65
C LEU A 48 7.97 -16.50 1.42
N GLU A 49 7.22 -16.68 0.34
CA GLU A 49 7.67 -17.27 -0.91
C GLU A 49 8.71 -16.39 -1.63
N HIS A 50 8.38 -15.10 -1.80
CA HIS A 50 9.18 -14.20 -2.63
C HIS A 50 10.18 -13.34 -1.84
N LYS A 51 10.08 -13.29 -0.52
CA LYS A 51 10.96 -12.52 0.39
C LYS A 51 11.23 -11.09 -0.12
N PRO A 52 10.19 -10.28 -0.33
CA PRO A 52 10.35 -8.93 -0.83
C PRO A 52 11.15 -8.09 0.18
N LYS A 53 11.96 -7.15 -0.31
CA LYS A 53 12.64 -6.17 0.54
C LYS A 53 11.71 -5.03 0.97
N LEU A 54 10.63 -4.79 0.21
CA LEU A 54 9.65 -3.75 0.47
C LEU A 54 8.25 -4.29 0.24
N ILE A 55 7.36 -4.07 1.20
CA ILE A 55 5.92 -4.29 1.07
C ILE A 55 5.26 -2.92 1.06
N ILE A 56 4.42 -2.66 0.06
CA ILE A 56 3.65 -1.42 -0.09
C ILE A 56 2.21 -1.73 0.26
N ALA A 57 1.70 -1.10 1.31
CA ALA A 57 0.28 -1.06 1.64
C ALA A 57 -0.32 0.28 1.19
N GLY A 58 -1.57 0.25 0.80
CA GLY A 58 -2.26 1.42 0.25
C GLY A 58 -2.80 1.15 -1.14
N GLY A 59 -3.70 1.96 -1.59
CA GLY A 59 -4.35 1.81 -2.88
C GLY A 59 -5.07 3.08 -3.32
N SER A 60 -5.34 3.18 -4.61
CA SER A 60 -6.07 4.30 -5.21
C SER A 60 -7.58 4.11 -5.16
N ALA A 61 -8.06 2.87 -5.20
CA ALA A 61 -9.47 2.54 -5.35
C ALA A 61 -9.95 1.43 -4.38
N TYR A 62 -9.21 1.18 -3.31
CA TYR A 62 -9.61 0.25 -2.26
C TYR A 62 -10.35 1.01 -1.15
N SER A 63 -11.66 0.77 -1.00
CA SER A 63 -12.56 1.54 -0.13
C SER A 63 -12.71 0.98 1.29
N ARG A 64 -12.05 -0.14 1.60
CA ARG A 64 -12.12 -0.77 2.91
C ARG A 64 -10.97 -0.35 3.80
N VAL A 65 -11.11 -0.58 5.10
CA VAL A 65 -10.03 -0.32 6.05
C VAL A 65 -8.87 -1.29 5.81
N ILE A 66 -7.66 -0.74 5.80
CA ILE A 66 -6.42 -1.51 5.70
C ILE A 66 -5.89 -1.75 7.11
N ASP A 67 -5.60 -3.00 7.44
CA ASP A 67 -4.96 -3.38 8.69
C ASP A 67 -3.43 -3.22 8.57
N PHE A 68 -2.94 -2.04 8.96
CA PHE A 68 -1.50 -1.72 8.90
C PHE A 68 -0.69 -2.55 9.91
N LYS A 69 -1.31 -2.93 11.04
CA LYS A 69 -0.66 -3.79 12.03
C LYS A 69 -0.36 -5.16 11.43
N ARG A 70 -1.34 -5.74 10.76
CA ARG A 70 -1.16 -7.05 10.10
C ARG A 70 -0.11 -6.97 8.99
N PHE A 71 -0.08 -5.90 8.19
CA PHE A 71 0.99 -5.69 7.22
C PHE A 71 2.37 -5.57 7.88
N ARG A 72 2.46 -4.88 9.03
CA ARG A 72 3.71 -4.77 9.78
C ARG A 72 4.19 -6.14 10.28
N GLU A 73 3.31 -6.94 10.85
CA GLU A 73 3.63 -8.29 11.30
C GLU A 73 4.17 -9.16 10.15
N ILE A 74 3.55 -9.08 8.96
CA ILE A 74 4.01 -9.79 7.76
C ILE A 74 5.39 -9.29 7.33
N ALA A 75 5.59 -7.98 7.30
CA ALA A 75 6.87 -7.38 6.91
C ALA A 75 8.00 -7.81 7.84
N ASP A 76 7.77 -7.80 9.15
CA ASP A 76 8.75 -8.20 10.16
C ASP A 76 9.13 -9.70 10.03
N LYS A 77 8.15 -10.58 9.73
CA LYS A 77 8.39 -12.02 9.51
C LYS A 77 9.39 -12.30 8.39
N VAL A 78 9.39 -11.48 7.35
CA VAL A 78 10.26 -11.69 6.18
C VAL A 78 11.46 -10.73 6.13
N GLY A 79 11.60 -9.85 7.12
CA GLY A 79 12.65 -8.83 7.17
C GLY A 79 12.49 -7.74 6.10
N ALA A 80 11.25 -7.44 5.71
CA ALA A 80 10.92 -6.41 4.74
C ALA A 80 10.65 -5.06 5.40
N TYR A 81 10.88 -3.98 4.68
CA TYR A 81 10.34 -2.67 5.05
C TYR A 81 8.86 -2.58 4.67
N LEU A 82 8.05 -1.96 5.54
CA LEU A 82 6.67 -1.60 5.23
C LEU A 82 6.62 -0.13 4.82
N MET A 83 6.13 0.15 3.62
CA MET A 83 5.77 1.49 3.16
C MET A 83 4.25 1.57 3.05
N VAL A 84 3.67 2.66 3.54
CA VAL A 84 2.25 2.94 3.33
C VAL A 84 2.09 4.18 2.46
N ASP A 85 1.45 4.01 1.32
CA ASP A 85 1.03 5.11 0.47
C ASP A 85 -0.41 5.50 0.83
N MET A 86 -0.54 6.60 1.58
CA MET A 86 -1.83 7.10 2.03
C MET A 86 -2.38 8.27 1.18
N ALA A 87 -1.87 8.45 -0.03
CA ALA A 87 -2.20 9.58 -0.89
C ALA A 87 -3.70 9.81 -1.07
N HIS A 88 -4.51 8.76 -1.12
CA HIS A 88 -5.96 8.85 -1.32
C HIS A 88 -6.76 8.98 -0.02
N PHE A 89 -6.19 8.67 1.15
CA PHE A 89 -6.91 8.70 2.43
C PHE A 89 -6.19 9.50 3.53
N SER A 90 -5.13 10.23 3.20
CA SER A 90 -4.35 11.02 4.17
C SER A 90 -5.18 12.06 4.92
N GLY A 91 -6.17 12.68 4.28
CA GLY A 91 -7.08 13.61 4.94
C GLY A 91 -7.99 12.92 5.95
N LEU A 92 -8.38 11.66 5.70
CA LEU A 92 -9.15 10.86 6.67
C LEU A 92 -8.29 10.47 7.87
N VAL A 93 -7.00 10.16 7.64
CA VAL A 93 -6.03 9.91 8.73
C VAL A 93 -5.86 11.16 9.58
N ALA A 94 -5.64 12.31 8.97
CA ALA A 94 -5.49 13.59 9.67
C ALA A 94 -6.76 13.95 10.48
N GLY A 95 -7.95 13.68 9.91
CA GLY A 95 -9.24 13.86 10.57
C GLY A 95 -9.64 12.75 11.55
N LYS A 96 -8.74 11.78 11.82
CA LYS A 96 -9.00 10.62 12.70
C LYS A 96 -10.17 9.73 12.26
N GLY A 97 -10.56 9.79 10.98
CA GLY A 97 -11.60 8.95 10.37
C GLY A 97 -11.05 7.67 9.72
N TYR A 98 -9.74 7.44 9.79
CA TYR A 98 -9.06 6.26 9.27
C TYR A 98 -7.85 5.91 10.14
N PRO A 99 -7.47 4.62 10.27
CA PRO A 99 -6.30 4.23 11.06
C PRO A 99 -5.02 4.96 10.65
N ASN A 100 -4.21 5.34 11.63
CA ASN A 100 -2.95 6.03 11.38
C ASN A 100 -1.85 5.02 10.98
N PRO A 101 -1.32 5.08 9.76
CA PRO A 101 -0.24 4.17 9.34
C PRO A 101 1.10 4.49 9.98
N CYS A 102 1.31 5.70 10.50
CA CYS A 102 2.60 6.12 11.06
C CYS A 102 3.00 5.29 12.30
N ASP A 103 2.04 4.67 12.97
CA ASP A 103 2.30 3.84 14.14
C ASP A 103 2.90 2.46 13.76
N TYR A 104 2.80 2.07 12.49
CA TYR A 104 3.19 0.73 12.02
C TYR A 104 4.22 0.76 10.89
N ALA A 105 4.14 1.73 9.99
CA ALA A 105 4.96 1.78 8.79
C ALA A 105 6.38 2.28 9.07
N HIS A 106 7.36 1.78 8.30
CA HIS A 106 8.71 2.33 8.31
C HIS A 106 8.79 3.63 7.48
N VAL A 107 7.97 3.72 6.43
CA VAL A 107 7.87 4.88 5.55
C VAL A 107 6.40 5.13 5.24
N VAL A 108 5.98 6.38 5.30
CA VAL A 108 4.64 6.80 4.89
C VAL A 108 4.77 7.88 3.82
N THR A 109 4.04 7.70 2.72
CA THR A 109 4.00 8.65 1.61
C THR A 109 2.59 9.19 1.39
N SER A 110 2.51 10.41 0.90
CA SER A 110 1.26 11.05 0.53
C SER A 110 1.47 12.03 -0.63
N THR A 111 0.38 12.60 -1.10
CA THR A 111 0.38 13.69 -2.09
C THR A 111 -0.38 14.88 -1.54
N THR A 112 0.06 16.08 -1.91
CA THR A 112 -0.57 17.33 -1.45
C THR A 112 -1.80 17.71 -2.26
N HIS A 113 -1.85 17.32 -3.54
CA HIS A 113 -2.85 17.73 -4.51
C HIS A 113 -4.12 16.85 -4.57
N LYS A 114 -4.21 15.80 -3.74
CA LYS A 114 -5.40 14.94 -3.65
C LYS A 114 -6.28 15.38 -2.47
N VAL A 115 -6.38 14.56 -1.46
CA VAL A 115 -7.26 14.78 -0.30
C VAL A 115 -6.91 16.05 0.47
N PHE A 116 -5.66 16.46 0.51
CA PHE A 116 -5.25 17.72 1.15
C PHE A 116 -5.61 18.98 0.35
N ARG A 117 -5.97 18.83 -0.92
CA ARG A 117 -6.36 19.94 -1.81
C ARG A 117 -5.35 21.09 -1.89
N LEU A 118 -4.07 20.80 -1.68
CA LEU A 118 -3.02 21.78 -1.77
C LEU A 118 -2.51 21.89 -3.21
N SER A 119 -2.17 23.12 -3.64
CA SER A 119 -1.49 23.33 -4.90
C SER A 119 -0.05 22.83 -4.84
N LEU A 120 0.46 22.33 -5.97
CA LEU A 120 1.90 22.06 -6.15
C LEU A 120 2.67 23.29 -6.62
N ILE A 121 1.95 24.35 -6.99
CA ILE A 121 2.53 25.60 -7.48
C ILE A 121 2.10 26.69 -6.52
N HIS A 122 3.07 27.29 -5.86
CA HIS A 122 2.89 28.57 -5.17
C HIS A 122 3.18 29.69 -6.17
N ILE A 123 2.15 30.43 -6.47
CA ILE A 123 2.25 31.67 -7.28
C ILE A 123 2.32 32.84 -6.31
#